data_1e0d05079045740db24dcb18534fca9b
#
_entry.id   1e0d05079045740db24dcb18534fca9b
#
_cell.length_a   1.000
_cell.length_b   1.000
_cell.length_c   1.000
_cell.angle_alpha   90.00
_cell.angle_beta   90.00
_cell.angle_gamma   90.00
#
_symmetry.space_group_name_H-M   'P 1'
#
loop_
_entity.id
_entity.type
_entity.pdbx_description
1 polymer ?
#
loop_
_entity_poly.entity_id
_entity_poly.type
_entity_poly.pdbx_seq_one_letter_code
_entity_poly.pdbx_strand_id
1 'polypeptide(L)'
;LSRMWSQEDVFNTKELEDWIKRASKMETNLEFFIQPKFDGASLNLIYENGLLKQAITRGDGTIGEDVTNNVLTIHSIPLKISEKSIIEIRGEVVIRKNDFEAINQERSKNNEPTFANPRNAAAGSLRQLDSKITAKRKLYFTAWGVGQNNLNFEKTSELMDYIFSLGFEKTPMQEICKDVIEIENIYNKMVEKRDHFSMILDGMVVKINSINTQNSMGYTQKFPRWSCAYKFPAIEKTTQLKDIILQVGRTGVVTPVAVVKPVEIEGAIVERATLHNFDEIQRLDLKINDEIIIIRSGDVIPKITKVLKDRRTGDEKEIIKPTHCPDCKSELLVEDIIIKCQNLDCPSRVVNSIIYFASKNCLNIDG
;
A
#
# COMPACT_ATOMS: atom_id res chain seq x y z
N LEU A 1 -3.74 4.25 -23.85
CA LEU A 1 -4.36 3.49 -22.78
C LEU A 1 -4.66 4.40 -21.59
N SER A 2 -5.57 4.04 -20.70
CA SER A 2 -6.11 4.98 -19.73
C SER A 2 -5.33 4.97 -18.41
N ARG A 3 -5.26 6.15 -17.74
CA ARG A 3 -4.54 6.31 -16.46
C ARG A 3 -5.08 5.39 -15.37
N MET A 4 -4.19 4.82 -14.55
CA MET A 4 -4.53 4.02 -13.37
C MET A 4 -4.46 4.91 -12.12
N TRP A 5 -5.63 5.31 -11.63
CA TRP A 5 -5.77 6.24 -10.51
C TRP A 5 -5.52 5.57 -9.16
N SER A 6 -5.03 6.35 -8.19
CA SER A 6 -5.11 5.98 -6.77
C SER A 6 -6.54 6.11 -6.27
N GLN A 7 -6.83 5.71 -5.04
CA GLN A 7 -8.13 5.87 -4.41
C GLN A 7 -8.04 6.83 -3.22
N GLU A 8 -9.14 7.49 -2.89
CA GLU A 8 -9.26 8.24 -1.65
C GLU A 8 -9.37 7.25 -0.48
N ASP A 9 -8.49 7.36 0.52
CA ASP A 9 -8.57 6.51 1.71
C ASP A 9 -9.58 7.07 2.71
N VAL A 10 -10.35 6.17 3.32
CA VAL A 10 -11.36 6.41 4.35
C VAL A 10 -11.07 5.45 5.50
N PHE A 11 -11.03 5.94 6.73
CA PHE A 11 -10.57 5.17 7.89
C PHE A 11 -11.64 4.89 8.95
N ASN A 12 -12.80 5.53 8.86
CA ASN A 12 -13.89 5.37 9.81
C ASN A 12 -15.24 5.70 9.17
N THR A 13 -16.32 5.32 9.86
CA THR A 13 -17.70 5.51 9.41
C THR A 13 -18.01 6.97 9.06
N LYS A 14 -17.53 7.93 9.88
CA LYS A 14 -17.78 9.35 9.63
C LYS A 14 -17.18 9.84 8.31
N GLU A 15 -15.94 9.43 8.01
CA GLU A 15 -15.28 9.76 6.75
C GLU A 15 -16.01 9.11 5.56
N LEU A 16 -16.51 7.88 5.74
CA LEU A 16 -17.34 7.20 4.74
C LEU A 16 -18.66 7.95 4.50
N GLU A 17 -19.36 8.37 5.56
CA GLU A 17 -20.57 9.20 5.46
C GLU A 17 -20.30 10.53 4.75
N ASP A 18 -19.18 11.19 5.06
CA ASP A 18 -18.79 12.43 4.40
C ASP A 18 -18.48 12.21 2.92
N TRP A 19 -17.86 11.07 2.54
CA TRP A 19 -17.65 10.70 1.15
C TRP A 19 -18.99 10.44 0.45
N ILE A 20 -19.90 9.66 1.04
CA ILE A 20 -21.24 9.40 0.49
C ILE A 20 -22.03 10.70 0.34
N LYS A 21 -21.98 11.59 1.32
CA LYS A 21 -22.63 12.90 1.26
C LYS A 21 -22.11 13.77 0.11
N ARG A 22 -20.82 13.70 -0.20
CA ARG A 22 -20.26 14.37 -1.39
C ARG A 22 -20.79 13.75 -2.67
N ALA A 23 -20.85 12.42 -2.76
CA ALA A 23 -21.36 11.68 -3.90
C ALA A 23 -22.87 11.96 -4.13
N SER A 24 -23.67 12.00 -3.07
CA SER A 24 -25.14 12.22 -3.12
C SER A 24 -25.54 13.62 -3.61
N LYS A 25 -24.59 14.56 -3.72
CA LYS A 25 -24.87 15.86 -4.37
C LYS A 25 -25.04 15.73 -5.89
N MET A 26 -24.55 14.66 -6.48
CA MET A 26 -24.62 14.42 -7.93
C MET A 26 -25.79 13.49 -8.28
N GLU A 27 -26.15 12.55 -7.42
CA GLU A 27 -27.19 11.56 -7.61
C GLU A 27 -27.80 11.17 -6.25
N THR A 28 -29.12 11.15 -6.12
CA THR A 28 -29.82 10.93 -4.83
C THR A 28 -30.03 9.46 -4.48
N ASN A 29 -30.16 8.59 -5.48
CA ASN A 29 -30.38 7.15 -5.29
C ASN A 29 -29.12 6.35 -5.61
N LEU A 30 -28.12 6.45 -4.75
CA LEU A 30 -26.86 5.75 -4.93
C LEU A 30 -26.98 4.27 -4.57
N GLU A 31 -26.42 3.43 -5.41
CA GLU A 31 -26.15 2.01 -5.16
C GLU A 31 -24.65 1.84 -5.18
N PHE A 32 -24.12 1.10 -4.21
CA PHE A 32 -22.68 0.90 -4.03
C PHE A 32 -22.30 -0.52 -4.36
N PHE A 33 -21.20 -0.70 -5.07
CA PHE A 33 -20.57 -1.99 -5.32
C PHE A 33 -19.31 -2.12 -4.46
N ILE A 34 -19.27 -3.18 -3.65
CA ILE A 34 -18.22 -3.44 -2.68
C ILE A 34 -17.29 -4.52 -3.21
N GLN A 35 -15.99 -4.33 -3.04
CA GLN A 35 -14.96 -5.31 -3.38
C GLN A 35 -13.90 -5.38 -2.28
N PRO A 36 -13.34 -6.58 -1.97
CA PRO A 36 -12.15 -6.68 -1.13
C PRO A 36 -10.99 -5.89 -1.74
N LYS A 37 -10.23 -5.21 -0.90
CA LYS A 37 -9.00 -4.53 -1.29
C LYS A 37 -7.80 -5.39 -0.95
N PHE A 38 -7.30 -6.10 -1.94
CA PHE A 38 -6.12 -6.93 -1.80
C PHE A 38 -4.85 -6.09 -1.73
N ASP A 39 -3.92 -6.50 -0.88
CA ASP A 39 -2.59 -5.87 -0.76
C ASP A 39 -1.60 -6.60 -1.67
N GLY A 40 -1.33 -6.03 -2.83
CA GLY A 40 -0.49 -6.61 -3.86
C GLY A 40 0.16 -5.58 -4.78
N ALA A 41 0.43 -5.98 -6.00
CA ALA A 41 0.96 -5.13 -7.06
C ALA A 41 -0.09 -4.92 -8.16
N SER A 42 -0.49 -3.68 -8.39
CA SER A 42 -1.49 -3.37 -9.42
C SER A 42 -0.95 -3.62 -10.82
N LEU A 43 -1.77 -4.26 -11.64
CA LEU A 43 -1.44 -4.69 -13.00
C LEU A 43 -2.57 -4.32 -13.97
N ASN A 44 -2.20 -3.91 -15.17
CA ASN A 44 -3.07 -3.68 -16.31
C ASN A 44 -2.79 -4.72 -17.40
N LEU A 45 -3.79 -5.51 -17.77
CA LEU A 45 -3.74 -6.52 -18.81
C LEU A 45 -4.43 -5.99 -20.07
N ILE A 46 -3.74 -5.98 -21.19
CA ILE A 46 -4.25 -5.50 -22.47
C ILE A 46 -4.51 -6.69 -23.37
N TYR A 47 -5.77 -6.88 -23.72
CA TYR A 47 -6.20 -7.89 -24.69
C TYR A 47 -6.57 -7.21 -26.01
N GLU A 48 -6.20 -7.86 -27.10
CA GLU A 48 -6.57 -7.49 -28.45
C GLU A 48 -6.88 -8.76 -29.24
N ASN A 49 -8.01 -8.76 -29.99
CA ASN A 49 -8.49 -9.93 -30.71
C ASN A 49 -8.65 -11.19 -29.81
N GLY A 50 -8.92 -10.97 -28.52
CA GLY A 50 -9.08 -12.01 -27.54
C GLY A 50 -7.76 -12.64 -27.03
N LEU A 51 -6.60 -12.10 -27.36
CA LEU A 51 -5.30 -12.58 -26.92
C LEU A 51 -4.65 -11.54 -25.98
N LEU A 52 -4.02 -12.01 -24.91
CA LEU A 52 -3.19 -11.16 -24.07
C LEU A 52 -1.99 -10.64 -24.87
N LYS A 53 -1.96 -9.33 -25.09
CA LYS A 53 -0.90 -8.64 -25.84
C LYS A 53 0.18 -8.07 -24.96
N GLN A 54 -0.24 -7.44 -23.85
CA GLN A 54 0.68 -6.75 -22.97
C GLN A 54 0.17 -6.74 -21.53
N ALA A 55 1.10 -6.74 -20.59
CA ALA A 55 0.83 -6.58 -19.16
C ALA A 55 1.76 -5.52 -18.59
N ILE A 56 1.20 -4.49 -17.96
CA ILE A 56 1.92 -3.30 -17.52
C ILE A 56 1.64 -3.05 -16.04
N THR A 57 2.68 -2.81 -15.24
CA THR A 57 2.54 -2.40 -13.85
C THR A 57 1.92 -1.00 -13.76
N ARG A 58 1.35 -0.65 -12.62
CA ARG A 58 0.77 0.70 -12.42
C ARG A 58 1.80 1.82 -12.60
N GLY A 59 3.05 1.60 -12.17
CA GLY A 59 4.07 2.66 -12.17
C GLY A 59 3.62 3.90 -11.40
N ASP A 60 3.70 5.07 -12.05
CA ASP A 60 3.19 6.34 -11.51
C ASP A 60 1.70 6.59 -11.85
N GLY A 61 1.04 5.62 -12.45
CA GLY A 61 -0.35 5.69 -12.93
C GLY A 61 -0.48 6.03 -14.40
N THR A 62 0.56 6.51 -15.05
CA THR A 62 0.60 6.88 -16.47
C THR A 62 1.63 6.04 -17.23
N ILE A 63 2.81 5.84 -16.64
CA ILE A 63 3.91 5.05 -17.18
C ILE A 63 4.18 3.90 -16.22
N GLY A 64 4.19 2.67 -16.71
CA GLY A 64 4.50 1.45 -15.98
C GLY A 64 5.49 0.58 -16.73
N GLU A 65 6.03 -0.42 -16.04
CA GLU A 65 6.97 -1.40 -16.59
C GLU A 65 6.21 -2.49 -17.34
N ASP A 66 6.70 -2.89 -18.52
CA ASP A 66 6.20 -4.04 -19.25
C ASP A 66 6.71 -5.34 -18.57
N VAL A 67 5.76 -6.10 -18.03
CA VAL A 67 6.02 -7.37 -17.33
C VAL A 67 5.36 -8.56 -18.03
N THR A 68 5.05 -8.43 -19.30
CA THR A 68 4.28 -9.40 -20.08
C THR A 68 4.88 -10.81 -19.97
N ASN A 69 6.19 -10.97 -20.15
CA ASN A 69 6.86 -12.28 -20.09
C ASN A 69 6.67 -12.98 -18.73
N ASN A 70 6.66 -12.21 -17.65
CA ASN A 70 6.44 -12.72 -16.31
C ASN A 70 4.96 -13.08 -16.09
N VAL A 71 4.06 -12.25 -16.59
CA VAL A 71 2.61 -12.44 -16.48
C VAL A 71 2.12 -13.67 -17.24
N LEU A 72 2.74 -14.03 -18.35
CA LEU A 72 2.44 -15.27 -19.10
C LEU A 72 2.62 -16.53 -18.25
N THR A 73 3.33 -16.47 -17.13
CA THR A 73 3.53 -17.59 -16.19
C THR A 73 2.48 -17.66 -15.09
N ILE A 74 1.57 -16.68 -14.99
CA ILE A 74 0.56 -16.60 -13.93
C ILE A 74 -0.70 -17.35 -14.38
N HIS A 75 -0.95 -18.52 -13.81
CA HIS A 75 -2.03 -19.42 -14.23
C HIS A 75 -3.46 -18.86 -14.06
N SER A 76 -3.66 -17.91 -13.13
CA SER A 76 -4.96 -17.26 -12.92
C SER A 76 -5.29 -16.18 -13.95
N ILE A 77 -4.39 -15.91 -14.91
CA ILE A 77 -4.61 -14.96 -16.00
C ILE A 77 -4.91 -15.72 -17.28
N PRO A 78 -6.12 -15.60 -17.86
CA PRO A 78 -6.44 -16.19 -19.14
C PRO A 78 -5.58 -15.59 -20.25
N LEU A 79 -4.83 -16.41 -20.98
CA LEU A 79 -4.04 -15.94 -22.14
C LEU A 79 -4.93 -15.63 -23.35
N LYS A 80 -6.14 -16.20 -23.37
CA LYS A 80 -7.16 -16.01 -24.41
C LYS A 80 -8.52 -15.82 -23.77
N ILE A 81 -9.26 -14.79 -24.22
CA ILE A 81 -10.62 -14.48 -23.80
C ILE A 81 -11.55 -14.44 -25.01
N SER A 82 -12.87 -14.46 -24.79
CA SER A 82 -13.87 -14.39 -25.86
C SER A 82 -14.04 -12.97 -26.44
N GLU A 83 -13.75 -11.94 -25.66
CA GLU A 83 -13.84 -10.52 -26.11
C GLU A 83 -12.80 -10.24 -27.20
N LYS A 84 -13.26 -9.69 -28.33
CA LYS A 84 -12.42 -9.40 -29.50
C LYS A 84 -12.00 -7.95 -29.64
N SER A 85 -12.73 -7.04 -29.02
CA SER A 85 -12.33 -5.63 -28.97
C SER A 85 -11.07 -5.45 -28.11
N ILE A 86 -10.44 -4.29 -28.23
CA ILE A 86 -9.36 -3.95 -27.29
C ILE A 86 -9.98 -3.69 -25.91
N ILE A 87 -9.49 -4.42 -24.92
CA ILE A 87 -9.92 -4.26 -23.52
C ILE A 87 -8.71 -4.25 -22.58
N GLU A 88 -8.71 -3.29 -21.63
CA GLU A 88 -7.82 -3.27 -20.48
C GLU A 88 -8.53 -3.88 -19.28
N ILE A 89 -8.02 -4.99 -18.75
CA ILE A 89 -8.49 -5.59 -17.49
C ILE A 89 -7.49 -5.26 -16.39
N ARG A 90 -7.99 -4.64 -15.33
CA ARG A 90 -7.21 -4.17 -14.20
C ARG A 90 -7.42 -5.05 -12.99
N GLY A 91 -6.35 -5.32 -12.29
CA GLY A 91 -6.39 -6.17 -11.12
C GLY A 91 -5.16 -6.00 -10.23
N GLU A 92 -5.11 -6.85 -9.23
CA GLU A 92 -4.01 -6.90 -8.27
C GLU A 92 -3.32 -8.26 -8.36
N VAL A 93 -2.01 -8.26 -8.50
CA VAL A 93 -1.18 -9.47 -8.39
C VAL A 93 -0.81 -9.65 -6.92
N VAL A 94 -1.14 -10.80 -6.40
CA VAL A 94 -0.97 -11.15 -4.98
C VAL A 94 -0.26 -12.50 -4.82
N ILE A 95 0.22 -12.77 -3.61
CA ILE A 95 0.74 -14.06 -3.18
C ILE A 95 -0.10 -14.54 -2.01
N ARG A 96 -0.43 -15.83 -1.96
CA ARG A 96 -1.10 -16.43 -0.79
C ARG A 96 -0.15 -16.49 0.40
N LYS A 97 -0.68 -16.37 1.63
CA LYS A 97 0.11 -16.37 2.88
C LYS A 97 1.06 -17.58 2.97
N ASN A 98 0.54 -18.78 2.70
CA ASN A 98 1.35 -20.00 2.74
C ASN A 98 2.45 -20.04 1.66
N ASP A 99 2.17 -19.54 0.46
CA ASP A 99 3.17 -19.47 -0.62
C ASP A 99 4.25 -18.44 -0.30
N PHE A 100 3.88 -17.31 0.33
CA PHE A 100 4.84 -16.31 0.82
C PHE A 100 5.79 -16.87 1.88
N GLU A 101 5.26 -17.61 2.85
CA GLU A 101 6.08 -18.28 3.88
C GLU A 101 7.06 -19.27 3.24
N ALA A 102 6.58 -20.09 2.29
CA ALA A 102 7.42 -21.05 1.57
C ALA A 102 8.56 -20.35 0.79
N ILE A 103 8.27 -19.25 0.10
CA ILE A 103 9.28 -18.44 -0.60
C ILE A 103 10.34 -17.93 0.37
N ASN A 104 9.94 -17.37 1.51
CA ASN A 104 10.88 -16.83 2.49
C ASN A 104 11.71 -17.93 3.17
N GLN A 105 11.14 -19.10 3.42
CA GLN A 105 11.89 -20.26 3.92
C GLN A 105 12.96 -20.72 2.91
N GLU A 106 12.63 -20.78 1.61
CA GLU A 106 13.59 -21.12 0.55
C GLU A 106 14.72 -20.11 0.46
N ARG A 107 14.39 -18.81 0.47
CA ARG A 107 15.38 -17.72 0.44
C ARG A 107 16.31 -17.76 1.65
N SER A 108 15.76 -17.99 2.86
CA SER A 108 16.59 -18.15 4.07
C SER A 108 17.55 -19.33 3.97
N LYS A 109 17.13 -20.48 3.43
CA LYS A 109 18.00 -21.64 3.21
C LYS A 109 19.14 -21.34 2.24
N ASN A 110 18.89 -20.46 1.27
CA ASN A 110 19.86 -20.04 0.26
C ASN A 110 20.72 -18.84 0.72
N ASN A 111 20.59 -18.38 1.97
CA ASN A 111 21.21 -17.15 2.50
C ASN A 111 20.86 -15.88 1.69
N GLU A 112 19.67 -15.85 1.09
CA GLU A 112 19.14 -14.68 0.39
C GLU A 112 18.30 -13.81 1.34
N PRO A 113 18.26 -12.48 1.13
CA PRO A 113 17.36 -11.60 1.89
C PRO A 113 15.89 -12.01 1.71
N THR A 114 15.13 -12.16 2.79
CA THR A 114 13.70 -12.47 2.74
C THR A 114 12.89 -11.26 2.31
N PHE A 115 11.71 -11.49 1.73
CA PHE A 115 10.76 -10.43 1.45
C PHE A 115 10.10 -9.94 2.74
N ALA A 116 9.97 -8.63 2.88
CA ALA A 116 9.39 -8.02 4.06
C ALA A 116 7.88 -8.29 4.22
N ASN A 117 7.15 -8.45 3.10
CA ASN A 117 5.72 -8.72 3.09
C ASN A 117 5.28 -9.31 1.73
N PRO A 118 4.07 -9.91 1.65
CA PRO A 118 3.52 -10.50 0.41
C PRO A 118 3.42 -9.52 -0.75
N ARG A 119 3.12 -8.24 -0.51
CA ARG A 119 3.08 -7.22 -1.56
C ARG A 119 4.46 -7.01 -2.19
N ASN A 120 5.50 -6.84 -1.38
CA ASN A 120 6.87 -6.70 -1.88
C ASN A 120 7.33 -7.97 -2.61
N ALA A 121 6.92 -9.15 -2.13
CA ALA A 121 7.17 -10.41 -2.80
C ALA A 121 6.47 -10.48 -4.18
N ALA A 122 5.20 -10.06 -4.28
CA ALA A 122 4.47 -10.00 -5.54
C ALA A 122 5.11 -9.02 -6.53
N ALA A 123 5.36 -7.78 -6.09
CA ALA A 123 5.98 -6.74 -6.92
C ALA A 123 7.40 -7.12 -7.39
N GLY A 124 8.22 -7.67 -6.48
CA GLY A 124 9.57 -8.14 -6.82
C GLY A 124 9.56 -9.37 -7.73
N SER A 125 8.52 -10.21 -7.64
CA SER A 125 8.36 -11.38 -8.51
C SER A 125 7.92 -11.01 -9.93
N LEU A 126 7.09 -9.99 -10.08
CA LEU A 126 6.67 -9.47 -11.39
C LEU A 126 7.83 -8.85 -12.19
N ARG A 127 8.86 -8.35 -11.53
CA ARG A 127 9.98 -7.63 -12.16
C ARG A 127 11.25 -8.46 -12.31
N GLN A 128 11.14 -9.80 -12.31
CA GLN A 128 12.28 -10.67 -12.56
C GLN A 128 12.67 -10.63 -14.03
N LEU A 129 13.98 -10.61 -14.30
CA LEU A 129 14.50 -10.70 -15.66
C LEU A 129 14.25 -12.10 -16.26
N ASP A 130 14.34 -13.14 -15.45
CA ASP A 130 14.01 -14.52 -15.85
C ASP A 130 12.60 -14.88 -15.36
N SER A 131 11.67 -15.03 -16.30
CA SER A 131 10.28 -15.41 -16.03
C SER A 131 10.14 -16.81 -15.38
N LYS A 132 11.15 -17.68 -15.46
CA LYS A 132 11.16 -18.97 -14.75
C LYS A 132 11.17 -18.78 -13.23
N ILE A 133 11.77 -17.69 -12.73
CA ILE A 133 11.75 -17.33 -11.32
C ILE A 133 10.33 -16.93 -10.91
N THR A 134 9.67 -16.13 -11.73
CA THR A 134 8.27 -15.74 -11.51
C THR A 134 7.34 -16.95 -11.49
N ALA A 135 7.51 -17.88 -12.42
CA ALA A 135 6.72 -19.11 -12.52
C ALA A 135 6.77 -19.96 -11.23
N LYS A 136 7.91 -20.01 -10.55
CA LYS A 136 8.08 -20.76 -9.29
C LYS A 136 7.37 -20.09 -8.10
N ARG A 137 7.07 -18.80 -8.17
CA ARG A 137 6.59 -18.00 -7.03
C ARG A 137 5.07 -17.99 -6.85
N LYS A 138 4.31 -18.73 -7.66
CA LYS A 138 2.84 -18.92 -7.55
C LYS A 138 2.08 -17.61 -7.32
N LEU A 139 2.19 -16.69 -8.26
CA LEU A 139 1.43 -15.46 -8.25
C LEU A 139 -0.02 -15.71 -8.63
N TYR A 140 -0.93 -14.90 -8.08
CA TYR A 140 -2.36 -14.89 -8.39
C TYR A 140 -2.79 -13.49 -8.82
N PHE A 141 -3.71 -13.42 -9.78
CA PHE A 141 -4.30 -12.17 -10.23
C PHE A 141 -5.77 -12.11 -9.85
N THR A 142 -6.19 -11.02 -9.25
CA THR A 142 -7.58 -10.73 -8.92
C THR A 142 -8.05 -9.51 -9.69
N ALA A 143 -9.01 -9.69 -10.61
CA ALA A 143 -9.56 -8.57 -11.38
C ALA A 143 -10.45 -7.69 -10.50
N TRP A 144 -10.31 -6.36 -10.63
CA TRP A 144 -11.13 -5.39 -9.90
C TRP A 144 -11.79 -4.32 -10.79
N GLY A 145 -11.56 -4.34 -12.08
CA GLY A 145 -12.19 -3.41 -13.01
C GLY A 145 -11.56 -3.41 -14.39
N VAL A 146 -11.92 -2.42 -15.17
CA VAL A 146 -11.40 -2.20 -16.51
C VAL A 146 -10.78 -0.80 -16.66
N GLY A 147 -9.91 -0.67 -17.65
CA GLY A 147 -9.47 0.60 -18.17
C GLY A 147 -10.18 0.93 -19.47
N GLN A 148 -9.42 1.18 -20.55
CA GLN A 148 -9.98 1.40 -21.87
C GLN A 148 -10.74 0.15 -22.34
N ASN A 149 -11.97 0.33 -22.80
CA ASN A 149 -12.83 -0.73 -23.33
C ASN A 149 -13.95 -0.12 -24.19
N ASN A 150 -14.61 -0.97 -24.98
CA ASN A 150 -15.79 -0.63 -25.79
C ASN A 150 -17.06 -1.34 -25.24
N LEU A 151 -17.04 -1.80 -24.01
CA LEU A 151 -18.18 -2.48 -23.39
C LEU A 151 -19.24 -1.46 -22.98
N ASN A 152 -20.51 -1.89 -23.05
CA ASN A 152 -21.66 -1.06 -22.70
C ASN A 152 -22.44 -1.71 -21.56
N PHE A 153 -22.01 -1.48 -20.34
CA PHE A 153 -22.70 -1.90 -19.12
C PHE A 153 -23.22 -0.68 -18.36
N GLU A 154 -24.38 -0.82 -17.74
CA GLU A 154 -24.94 0.24 -16.90
C GLU A 154 -24.38 0.21 -15.48
N LYS A 155 -23.98 -0.98 -14.99
CA LYS A 155 -23.53 -1.22 -13.62
C LYS A 155 -22.15 -1.86 -13.56
N THR A 156 -21.37 -1.45 -12.58
CA THR A 156 -20.05 -2.04 -12.29
C THR A 156 -20.17 -3.52 -11.92
N SER A 157 -21.22 -3.90 -11.18
CA SER A 157 -21.49 -5.30 -10.83
C SER A 157 -21.67 -6.20 -12.07
N GLU A 158 -22.44 -5.75 -13.07
CA GLU A 158 -22.65 -6.46 -14.32
C GLU A 158 -21.34 -6.57 -15.13
N LEU A 159 -20.59 -5.47 -15.19
CA LEU A 159 -19.27 -5.45 -15.82
C LEU A 159 -18.32 -6.46 -15.16
N MET A 160 -18.32 -6.55 -13.83
CA MET A 160 -17.47 -7.52 -13.12
C MET A 160 -17.91 -8.96 -13.36
N ASP A 161 -19.21 -9.25 -13.38
CA ASP A 161 -19.71 -10.58 -13.74
C ASP A 161 -19.30 -10.97 -15.16
N TYR A 162 -19.33 -10.02 -16.10
CA TYR A 162 -18.81 -10.23 -17.45
C TYR A 162 -17.31 -10.56 -17.45
N ILE A 163 -16.48 -9.81 -16.71
CA ILE A 163 -15.04 -10.08 -16.60
C ILE A 163 -14.80 -11.50 -16.09
N PHE A 164 -15.55 -11.94 -15.07
CA PHE A 164 -15.43 -13.32 -14.56
C PHE A 164 -15.86 -14.35 -15.61
N SER A 165 -16.86 -14.05 -16.44
CA SER A 165 -17.26 -14.92 -17.56
C SER A 165 -16.18 -15.09 -18.63
N LEU A 166 -15.22 -14.15 -18.71
CA LEU A 166 -14.05 -14.24 -19.59
C LEU A 166 -12.98 -15.23 -19.09
N GLY A 167 -13.16 -15.81 -17.90
CA GLY A 167 -12.26 -16.81 -17.31
C GLY A 167 -11.39 -16.29 -16.15
N PHE A 168 -11.62 -15.08 -15.69
CA PHE A 168 -10.99 -14.58 -14.45
C PHE A 168 -11.67 -15.18 -13.22
N GLU A 169 -10.88 -15.47 -12.18
CA GLU A 169 -11.42 -16.01 -10.93
C GLU A 169 -12.30 -14.97 -10.23
N LYS A 170 -13.50 -15.41 -9.79
CA LYS A 170 -14.43 -14.54 -9.08
C LYS A 170 -13.88 -14.19 -7.69
N THR A 171 -13.78 -12.91 -7.41
CA THR A 171 -13.36 -12.41 -6.11
C THR A 171 -14.44 -12.67 -5.05
N PRO A 172 -14.12 -13.25 -3.91
CA PRO A 172 -15.10 -13.46 -2.83
C PRO A 172 -15.59 -12.15 -2.23
N MET A 173 -16.76 -12.16 -1.62
CA MET A 173 -17.34 -11.01 -0.88
C MET A 173 -17.49 -9.72 -1.72
N GLN A 174 -17.92 -9.88 -2.97
CA GLN A 174 -18.41 -8.76 -3.76
C GLN A 174 -19.91 -8.63 -3.53
N GLU A 175 -20.37 -7.48 -3.11
CA GLU A 175 -21.76 -7.25 -2.76
C GLU A 175 -22.24 -5.86 -3.22
N ILE A 176 -23.56 -5.72 -3.38
CA ILE A 176 -24.24 -4.47 -3.69
C ILE A 176 -24.88 -3.96 -2.42
N CYS A 177 -24.67 -2.67 -2.10
CA CYS A 177 -25.22 -2.00 -0.93
C CYS A 177 -25.99 -0.76 -1.34
N LYS A 178 -27.01 -0.40 -0.54
CA LYS A 178 -27.84 0.78 -0.77
C LYS A 178 -27.54 1.93 0.18
N ASP A 179 -26.96 1.64 1.34
CA ASP A 179 -26.70 2.63 2.37
C ASP A 179 -25.44 2.31 3.20
N VAL A 180 -25.10 3.23 4.09
CA VAL A 180 -23.95 3.12 5.01
C VAL A 180 -24.07 1.89 5.92
N ILE A 181 -25.26 1.53 6.37
CA ILE A 181 -25.48 0.42 7.31
C ILE A 181 -25.13 -0.90 6.65
N GLU A 182 -25.57 -1.10 5.40
CA GLU A 182 -25.21 -2.29 4.62
C GLU A 182 -23.70 -2.36 4.34
N ILE A 183 -23.08 -1.21 4.02
CA ILE A 183 -21.62 -1.13 3.80
C ILE A 183 -20.86 -1.50 5.09
N GLU A 184 -21.24 -0.94 6.24
CA GLU A 184 -20.64 -1.24 7.54
C GLU A 184 -20.79 -2.72 7.92
N ASN A 185 -21.93 -3.33 7.64
CA ASN A 185 -22.14 -4.76 7.89
C ASN A 185 -21.18 -5.63 7.10
N ILE A 186 -20.90 -5.28 5.84
CA ILE A 186 -19.93 -6.01 5.01
C ILE A 186 -18.51 -5.73 5.49
N TYR A 187 -18.20 -4.48 5.83
CA TYR A 187 -16.92 -4.10 6.40
C TYR A 187 -16.58 -4.94 7.63
N ASN A 188 -17.49 -5.00 8.60
CA ASN A 188 -17.30 -5.77 9.83
C ASN A 188 -17.12 -7.27 9.55
N LYS A 189 -17.92 -7.84 8.64
CA LYS A 189 -17.74 -9.24 8.19
C LYS A 189 -16.37 -9.48 7.55
N MET A 190 -15.85 -8.53 6.78
CA MET A 190 -14.53 -8.64 6.17
C MET A 190 -13.42 -8.54 7.21
N VAL A 191 -13.55 -7.62 8.19
CA VAL A 191 -12.62 -7.48 9.30
C VAL A 191 -12.56 -8.76 10.13
N GLU A 192 -13.71 -9.34 10.51
CA GLU A 192 -13.79 -10.59 11.28
C GLU A 192 -13.15 -11.77 10.54
N LYS A 193 -13.33 -11.82 9.22
CA LYS A 193 -12.80 -12.91 8.38
C LYS A 193 -11.40 -12.63 7.83
N ARG A 194 -10.80 -11.49 8.16
CA ARG A 194 -9.52 -11.03 7.60
C ARG A 194 -8.42 -12.12 7.65
N ASP A 195 -8.31 -12.80 8.77
CA ASP A 195 -7.28 -13.83 8.96
C ASP A 195 -7.54 -15.12 8.20
N HIS A 196 -8.80 -15.40 7.85
CA HIS A 196 -9.21 -16.58 7.10
C HIS A 196 -8.98 -16.44 5.57
N PHE A 197 -8.79 -15.23 5.07
CA PHE A 197 -8.42 -15.06 3.66
C PHE A 197 -7.01 -15.60 3.41
N SER A 198 -6.87 -16.35 2.34
CA SER A 198 -5.56 -16.86 1.89
C SER A 198 -4.60 -15.74 1.45
N MET A 199 -5.11 -14.57 1.11
CA MET A 199 -4.37 -13.38 0.68
C MET A 199 -4.57 -12.26 1.69
N ILE A 200 -3.64 -11.28 1.73
CA ILE A 200 -3.75 -10.14 2.63
C ILE A 200 -4.71 -9.12 2.05
N LEU A 201 -5.59 -8.60 2.92
CA LEU A 201 -6.49 -7.49 2.65
C LEU A 201 -6.12 -6.30 3.53
N ASP A 202 -6.08 -5.10 2.95
CA ASP A 202 -5.84 -3.86 3.68
C ASP A 202 -7.10 -3.00 3.86
N GLY A 203 -8.25 -3.48 3.34
CA GLY A 203 -9.52 -2.80 3.39
C GLY A 203 -10.54 -3.37 2.42
N MET A 204 -11.51 -2.58 2.09
CA MET A 204 -12.44 -2.81 0.98
C MET A 204 -12.53 -1.58 0.08
N VAL A 205 -12.94 -1.77 -1.15
CA VAL A 205 -13.22 -0.69 -2.10
C VAL A 205 -14.72 -0.52 -2.20
N VAL A 206 -15.17 0.71 -1.98
CA VAL A 206 -16.56 1.14 -2.19
C VAL A 206 -16.63 1.94 -3.48
N LYS A 207 -17.45 1.51 -4.43
CA LYS A 207 -17.65 2.18 -5.72
C LYS A 207 -19.13 2.51 -5.91
N ILE A 208 -19.44 3.62 -6.54
CA ILE A 208 -20.79 3.84 -7.07
C ILE A 208 -21.05 2.77 -8.14
N ASN A 209 -22.16 2.06 -8.06
CA ASN A 209 -22.43 0.94 -8.97
C ASN A 209 -22.82 1.40 -10.39
N SER A 210 -23.52 2.55 -10.52
CA SER A 210 -23.91 3.14 -11.82
C SER A 210 -22.71 3.71 -12.57
N ILE A 211 -22.37 3.17 -13.74
CA ILE A 211 -21.27 3.64 -14.60
C ILE A 211 -21.56 5.03 -15.16
N ASN A 212 -22.81 5.34 -15.47
CA ASN A 212 -23.20 6.69 -15.93
C ASN A 212 -22.94 7.73 -14.82
N THR A 213 -23.28 7.42 -13.58
CA THR A 213 -23.00 8.28 -12.43
C THR A 213 -21.50 8.44 -12.21
N GLN A 214 -20.70 7.36 -12.31
CA GLN A 214 -19.24 7.44 -12.24
C GLN A 214 -18.65 8.40 -13.28
N ASN A 215 -19.12 8.31 -14.53
CA ASN A 215 -18.69 9.19 -15.62
C ASN A 215 -19.02 10.66 -15.35
N SER A 216 -20.22 10.92 -14.80
CA SER A 216 -20.66 12.26 -14.42
C SER A 216 -19.87 12.85 -13.27
N MET A 217 -19.52 12.04 -12.27
CA MET A 217 -18.70 12.45 -11.10
C MET A 217 -17.24 12.73 -11.47
N GLY A 218 -16.70 12.00 -12.42
CA GLY A 218 -15.34 12.17 -12.93
C GLY A 218 -14.26 11.95 -11.87
N TYR A 219 -13.17 12.73 -11.99
CA TYR A 219 -11.94 12.54 -11.21
C TYR A 219 -11.49 13.84 -10.53
N THR A 220 -10.71 13.70 -9.48
CA THR A 220 -9.87 14.76 -8.92
C THR A 220 -8.51 14.72 -9.61
N GLN A 221 -7.55 15.50 -9.17
CA GLN A 221 -6.16 15.39 -9.65
C GLN A 221 -5.47 14.06 -9.26
N LYS A 222 -5.97 13.38 -8.22
CA LYS A 222 -5.33 12.19 -7.63
C LYS A 222 -6.15 10.91 -7.71
N PHE A 223 -7.48 11.00 -7.62
CA PHE A 223 -8.35 9.83 -7.50
C PHE A 223 -9.75 10.06 -8.11
N PRO A 224 -10.49 8.99 -8.46
CA PRO A 224 -11.88 9.06 -8.88
C PRO A 224 -12.78 9.54 -7.74
N ARG A 225 -13.78 10.37 -8.06
CA ARG A 225 -14.76 10.86 -7.04
C ARG A 225 -15.78 9.80 -6.65
N TRP A 226 -15.94 8.78 -7.48
CA TRP A 226 -16.94 7.73 -7.37
C TRP A 226 -16.44 6.44 -6.69
N SER A 227 -15.21 6.45 -6.16
CA SER A 227 -14.62 5.30 -5.47
C SER A 227 -13.78 5.76 -4.30
N CYS A 228 -13.88 5.04 -3.18
CA CYS A 228 -12.98 5.19 -2.05
C CYS A 228 -12.48 3.83 -1.55
N ALA A 229 -11.35 3.84 -0.86
CA ALA A 229 -10.77 2.70 -0.18
C ALA A 229 -11.06 2.81 1.32
N TYR A 230 -11.98 2.00 1.83
CA TYR A 230 -12.29 1.93 3.24
C TYR A 230 -11.31 0.97 3.92
N LYS A 231 -10.33 1.55 4.58
CA LYS A 231 -9.21 0.83 5.18
C LYS A 231 -9.62 0.09 6.44
N PHE A 232 -9.08 -1.11 6.64
CA PHE A 232 -9.23 -1.82 7.90
C PHE A 232 -8.46 -1.12 9.03
N PRO A 233 -8.87 -1.31 10.28
CA PRO A 233 -8.12 -0.81 11.42
C PRO A 233 -6.68 -1.32 11.34
N ALA A 234 -5.73 -0.43 11.59
CA ALA A 234 -4.33 -0.81 11.67
C ALA A 234 -4.13 -1.84 12.78
N ILE A 235 -3.32 -2.85 12.53
CA ILE A 235 -2.98 -3.84 13.55
C ILE A 235 -2.04 -3.18 14.55
N GLU A 236 -2.47 -3.13 15.80
CA GLU A 236 -1.68 -2.66 16.92
C GLU A 236 -0.87 -3.81 17.52
N LYS A 237 0.42 -3.57 17.77
CA LYS A 237 1.30 -4.49 18.49
C LYS A 237 2.03 -3.75 19.60
N THR A 238 2.24 -4.46 20.70
CA THR A 238 3.07 -3.96 21.80
C THR A 238 4.51 -4.40 21.58
N THR A 239 5.45 -3.46 21.75
CA THR A 239 6.88 -3.73 21.74
C THR A 239 7.59 -2.77 22.68
N GLN A 240 8.91 -2.86 22.82
CA GLN A 240 9.71 -2.01 23.69
C GLN A 240 10.61 -1.08 22.85
N LEU A 241 10.64 0.20 23.18
CA LEU A 241 11.62 1.16 22.65
C LEU A 241 13.00 0.84 23.22
N LYS A 242 13.95 0.55 22.34
CA LYS A 242 15.33 0.20 22.73
C LYS A 242 16.28 1.39 22.65
N ASP A 243 16.12 2.19 21.59
CA ASP A 243 17.02 3.31 21.31
C ASP A 243 16.38 4.29 20.33
N ILE A 244 17.03 5.45 20.11
CA ILE A 244 16.70 6.40 19.07
C ILE A 244 17.93 6.70 18.22
N ILE A 245 17.79 6.49 16.90
CA ILE A 245 18.80 6.87 15.92
C ILE A 245 18.41 8.21 15.29
N LEU A 246 19.38 9.09 15.15
CA LEU A 246 19.20 10.37 14.47
C LEU A 246 19.68 10.26 13.03
N GLN A 247 18.81 10.55 12.08
CA GLN A 247 19.13 10.53 10.64
C GLN A 247 19.19 11.94 10.09
N VAL A 248 20.26 12.28 9.37
CA VAL A 248 20.43 13.59 8.71
C VAL A 248 20.06 13.45 7.24
N GLY A 249 18.99 14.10 6.84
CA GLY A 249 18.52 14.13 5.46
C GLY A 249 19.34 15.05 4.54
N ARG A 250 19.14 14.97 3.23
CA ARG A 250 19.81 15.82 2.22
C ARG A 250 19.69 17.32 2.47
N THR A 251 18.58 17.77 3.04
CA THR A 251 18.33 19.17 3.38
C THR A 251 18.93 19.58 4.72
N GLY A 252 19.59 18.65 5.43
CA GLY A 252 20.15 18.83 6.75
C GLY A 252 19.17 18.58 7.91
N VAL A 253 17.89 18.30 7.63
CA VAL A 253 16.90 17.98 8.68
C VAL A 253 17.32 16.73 9.42
N VAL A 254 17.33 16.81 10.75
CA VAL A 254 17.64 15.71 11.67
C VAL A 254 16.33 15.08 12.15
N THR A 255 16.10 13.83 11.73
CA THR A 255 14.87 13.11 12.04
C THR A 255 15.16 11.99 13.03
N PRO A 256 14.44 11.92 14.17
CA PRO A 256 14.55 10.81 15.10
C PRO A 256 13.82 9.58 14.57
N VAL A 257 14.45 8.41 14.69
CA VAL A 257 13.90 7.11 14.33
C VAL A 257 14.01 6.20 15.54
N ALA A 258 12.89 5.66 15.99
CA ALA A 258 12.83 4.69 17.08
C ALA A 258 13.43 3.35 16.63
N VAL A 259 14.29 2.76 17.45
CA VAL A 259 14.72 1.36 17.39
C VAL A 259 13.92 0.60 18.41
N VAL A 260 13.18 -0.41 17.98
CA VAL A 260 12.30 -1.18 18.84
C VAL A 260 12.73 -2.65 18.92
N LYS A 261 12.31 -3.34 19.98
CA LYS A 261 12.43 -4.80 20.01
C LYS A 261 11.67 -5.36 18.80
N PRO A 262 12.29 -6.23 17.97
CA PRO A 262 11.65 -6.77 16.78
C PRO A 262 10.25 -7.31 17.07
N VAL A 263 9.28 -6.87 16.31
CA VAL A 263 7.88 -7.30 16.43
C VAL A 263 7.29 -7.54 15.05
N GLU A 264 6.55 -8.64 14.92
CA GLU A 264 5.88 -9.00 13.68
C GLU A 264 4.54 -8.24 13.55
N ILE A 265 4.38 -7.51 12.45
CA ILE A 265 3.13 -6.81 12.09
C ILE A 265 2.83 -7.12 10.64
N GLU A 266 1.69 -7.76 10.38
CA GLU A 266 1.22 -8.12 9.02
C GLU A 266 2.29 -8.86 8.18
N GLY A 267 2.94 -9.85 8.78
CA GLY A 267 3.96 -10.68 8.12
C GLY A 267 5.31 -9.97 7.91
N ALA A 268 5.51 -8.76 8.45
CA ALA A 268 6.77 -8.05 8.40
C ALA A 268 7.35 -7.87 9.81
N ILE A 269 8.65 -8.12 9.97
CA ILE A 269 9.37 -7.81 11.20
C ILE A 269 9.70 -6.32 11.21
N VAL A 270 9.16 -5.62 12.20
CA VAL A 270 9.37 -4.20 12.43
C VAL A 270 10.42 -4.03 13.53
N GLU A 271 11.52 -3.36 13.19
CA GLU A 271 12.62 -3.03 14.09
C GLU A 271 12.80 -1.52 14.26
N ARG A 272 12.18 -0.73 13.38
CA ARG A 272 12.28 0.73 13.37
C ARG A 272 10.93 1.37 13.11
N ALA A 273 10.69 2.53 13.76
CA ALA A 273 9.50 3.34 13.55
C ALA A 273 9.85 4.82 13.46
N THR A 274 9.12 5.56 12.63
CA THR A 274 9.32 7.00 12.55
C THR A 274 8.77 7.70 13.80
N LEU A 275 9.47 8.73 14.22
CA LEU A 275 9.04 9.66 15.28
C LEU A 275 8.78 11.07 14.73
N HIS A 276 8.89 11.25 13.42
CA HIS A 276 8.70 12.51 12.70
C HIS A 276 9.63 13.64 13.19
N ASN A 277 9.52 14.05 14.44
CA ASN A 277 10.31 15.11 15.09
C ASN A 277 10.36 14.94 16.62
N PHE A 278 11.06 15.81 17.32
CA PHE A 278 11.18 15.75 18.78
C PHE A 278 9.92 16.20 19.53
N ASP A 279 9.06 16.99 18.91
CA ASP A 279 7.78 17.40 19.50
C ASP A 279 6.84 16.20 19.63
N GLU A 280 6.89 15.25 18.68
CA GLU A 280 6.13 14.01 18.77
C GLU A 280 6.64 13.12 19.92
N ILE A 281 7.95 13.07 20.15
CA ILE A 281 8.55 12.39 21.31
C ILE A 281 8.02 13.01 22.63
N GLN A 282 8.00 14.34 22.70
CA GLN A 282 7.51 15.06 23.86
C GLN A 282 5.98 14.88 24.03
N ARG A 283 5.20 14.96 22.95
CA ARG A 283 3.75 14.76 22.96
C ARG A 283 3.37 13.38 23.50
N LEU A 284 4.12 12.36 23.12
CA LEU A 284 3.93 10.99 23.59
C LEU A 284 4.50 10.78 25.00
N ASP A 285 5.33 11.68 25.50
CA ASP A 285 6.14 11.50 26.72
C ASP A 285 6.95 10.21 26.64
N LEU A 286 7.62 10.00 25.51
CA LEU A 286 8.32 8.78 25.17
C LEU A 286 9.71 8.75 25.80
N LYS A 287 10.06 7.61 26.41
CA LYS A 287 11.36 7.36 27.03
C LYS A 287 11.96 6.07 26.51
N ILE A 288 13.30 5.98 26.52
CA ILE A 288 13.99 4.72 26.24
C ILE A 288 13.56 3.67 27.27
N ASN A 289 13.34 2.44 26.85
CA ASN A 289 12.79 1.30 27.57
C ASN A 289 11.27 1.31 27.77
N ASP A 290 10.53 2.36 27.35
CA ASP A 290 9.08 2.32 27.38
C ASP A 290 8.50 1.11 26.61
N GLU A 291 7.45 0.50 27.17
CA GLU A 291 6.53 -0.32 26.38
C GLU A 291 5.60 0.59 25.58
N ILE A 292 5.52 0.31 24.29
CA ILE A 292 4.83 1.16 23.31
C ILE A 292 3.88 0.33 22.45
N ILE A 293 2.84 0.99 21.97
CA ILE A 293 1.99 0.46 20.90
C ILE A 293 2.50 1.02 19.59
N ILE A 294 2.80 0.11 18.67
CA ILE A 294 3.25 0.40 17.32
C ILE A 294 2.20 -0.11 16.32
N ILE A 295 1.96 0.68 15.29
CA ILE A 295 1.10 0.31 14.16
C ILE A 295 1.88 0.38 12.86
N ARG A 296 1.43 -0.42 11.90
CA ARG A 296 1.77 -0.29 10.51
C ARG A 296 0.47 -0.03 9.75
N SER A 297 0.35 1.12 9.10
CA SER A 297 -0.81 1.49 8.31
C SER A 297 -0.49 1.36 6.83
N GLY A 298 -1.05 0.35 6.16
CA GLY A 298 -0.80 0.06 4.76
C GLY A 298 0.69 -0.20 4.47
N ASP A 299 1.19 0.27 3.31
CA ASP A 299 2.63 0.18 2.95
C ASP A 299 3.52 1.15 3.72
N VAL A 300 2.98 1.83 4.69
CA VAL A 300 3.60 3.01 5.28
C VAL A 300 4.51 2.63 6.44
N ILE A 301 5.47 3.49 6.67
CA ILE A 301 6.48 3.48 7.72
C ILE A 301 5.80 3.22 9.08
N PRO A 302 6.25 2.21 9.85
CA PRO A 302 5.73 1.97 11.19
C PRO A 302 5.82 3.20 12.06
N LYS A 303 4.78 3.46 12.87
CA LYS A 303 4.75 4.59 13.80
C LYS A 303 4.30 4.18 15.20
N ILE A 304 4.79 4.88 16.20
CA ILE A 304 4.38 4.73 17.58
C ILE A 304 3.10 5.55 17.77
N THR A 305 2.05 4.94 18.32
CA THR A 305 0.76 5.60 18.56
C THR A 305 0.54 5.90 20.03
N LYS A 306 1.07 5.07 20.93
CA LYS A 306 0.84 5.19 22.36
C LYS A 306 2.01 4.66 23.17
N VAL A 307 2.27 5.29 24.32
CA VAL A 307 3.15 4.79 25.37
C VAL A 307 2.32 4.20 26.49
N LEU A 308 2.67 3.00 26.94
CA LEU A 308 2.02 2.29 28.05
C LEU A 308 2.65 2.72 29.38
N LYS A 309 2.36 3.97 29.79
CA LYS A 309 2.99 4.58 30.99
C LYS A 309 2.77 3.81 32.27
N ASP A 310 1.63 3.12 32.36
CA ASP A 310 1.28 2.28 33.53
C ASP A 310 2.20 1.05 33.69
N ARG A 311 3.01 0.74 32.67
CA ARG A 311 3.97 -0.36 32.67
C ARG A 311 5.41 0.08 32.89
N ARG A 312 5.64 1.35 33.21
CA ARG A 312 6.98 1.87 33.55
C ARG A 312 7.47 1.26 34.84
N THR A 313 8.74 0.85 34.84
CA THR A 313 9.41 0.18 35.95
C THR A 313 10.37 1.09 36.72
N GLY A 314 10.65 2.27 36.18
CA GLY A 314 11.65 3.22 36.71
C GLY A 314 13.01 3.14 36.01
N ASP A 315 13.19 2.21 35.06
CA ASP A 315 14.41 2.06 34.27
C ASP A 315 14.37 2.89 32.96
N GLU A 316 13.30 3.66 32.76
CA GLU A 316 13.11 4.47 31.57
C GLU A 316 14.00 5.71 31.58
N LYS A 317 14.66 5.98 30.45
CA LYS A 317 15.59 7.10 30.30
C LYS A 317 15.01 8.18 29.40
N GLU A 318 15.18 9.44 29.81
CA GLU A 318 14.79 10.60 29.00
C GLU A 318 15.52 10.63 27.66
N ILE A 319 14.78 11.04 26.63
CA ILE A 319 15.32 11.26 25.29
C ILE A 319 15.77 12.72 25.18
N ILE A 320 17.06 12.93 25.06
CA ILE A 320 17.64 14.28 25.02
C ILE A 320 17.66 14.79 23.58
N LYS A 321 17.15 16.01 23.40
CA LYS A 321 17.21 16.70 22.11
C LYS A 321 18.68 17.05 21.78
N PRO A 322 19.18 16.70 20.57
CA PRO A 322 20.56 16.91 20.22
C PRO A 322 20.84 18.40 20.00
N THR A 323 22.00 18.84 20.43
CA THR A 323 22.53 20.20 20.18
C THR A 323 23.54 20.22 19.02
N HIS A 324 24.11 19.05 18.70
CA HIS A 324 25.11 18.88 17.65
C HIS A 324 24.72 17.79 16.68
N CYS A 325 25.14 17.96 15.42
CA CYS A 325 24.90 16.97 14.37
C CYS A 325 25.52 15.60 14.71
N PRO A 326 24.81 14.49 14.60
CA PRO A 326 25.35 13.18 14.91
C PRO A 326 26.57 12.82 14.06
N ASP A 327 26.63 13.32 12.83
CA ASP A 327 27.66 12.95 11.85
C ASP A 327 28.84 13.92 11.84
N CYS A 328 28.59 15.20 11.53
CA CYS A 328 29.68 16.20 11.38
C CYS A 328 29.99 17.00 12.65
N LYS A 329 29.25 16.79 13.75
CA LYS A 329 29.40 17.48 15.06
C LYS A 329 29.22 19.02 15.05
N SER A 330 28.81 19.61 13.92
CA SER A 330 28.44 21.01 13.87
C SER A 330 27.21 21.30 14.73
N GLU A 331 27.11 22.50 15.28
CA GLU A 331 25.93 22.94 16.02
C GLU A 331 24.68 22.89 15.17
N LEU A 332 23.55 22.45 15.74
CA LEU A 332 22.29 22.34 15.08
C LEU A 332 21.45 23.59 15.24
N LEU A 333 20.86 24.04 14.14
CA LEU A 333 19.84 25.10 14.17
C LEU A 333 18.49 24.48 14.54
N VAL A 334 17.79 25.11 15.46
CA VAL A 334 16.42 24.74 15.84
C VAL A 334 15.46 25.81 15.32
N GLU A 335 14.61 25.46 14.39
CA GLU A 335 13.56 26.31 13.81
C GLU A 335 12.21 25.64 14.08
N ASP A 336 11.46 26.17 15.04
CA ASP A 336 10.21 25.58 15.50
C ASP A 336 10.35 24.07 15.84
N ILE A 337 9.67 23.23 15.09
CA ILE A 337 9.68 21.76 15.23
C ILE A 337 10.83 21.07 14.47
N ILE A 338 11.60 21.82 13.67
CA ILE A 338 12.65 21.28 12.81
C ILE A 338 14.01 21.52 13.44
N ILE A 339 14.81 20.46 13.48
CA ILE A 339 16.22 20.52 13.84
C ILE A 339 17.04 20.29 12.59
N LYS A 340 18.03 21.17 12.34
CA LYS A 340 18.74 21.16 11.06
C LYS A 340 20.24 21.34 11.21
N CYS A 341 21.00 20.47 10.57
CA CYS A 341 22.43 20.69 10.36
C CYS A 341 22.64 21.70 9.23
N GLN A 342 23.33 22.81 9.52
CA GLN A 342 23.61 23.86 8.52
C GLN A 342 24.87 23.58 7.69
N ASN A 343 25.75 22.69 8.14
CA ASN A 343 26.97 22.37 7.43
C ASN A 343 26.65 21.71 6.07
N LEU A 344 27.00 22.41 4.98
CA LEU A 344 26.78 21.90 3.60
C LEU A 344 27.68 20.71 3.28
N ASP A 345 28.86 20.64 3.91
CA ASP A 345 29.84 19.56 3.74
C ASP A 345 29.60 18.38 4.70
N CYS A 346 28.47 18.38 5.40
CA CYS A 346 28.13 17.26 6.27
C CYS A 346 28.06 15.94 5.44
N PRO A 347 28.81 14.90 5.84
CA PRO A 347 28.89 13.64 5.06
C PRO A 347 27.50 13.06 4.70
N SER A 348 26.60 13.01 5.66
CA SER A 348 25.23 12.52 5.41
C SER A 348 24.44 13.39 4.42
N ARG A 349 24.60 14.71 4.48
CA ARG A 349 23.94 15.61 3.51
C ARG A 349 24.46 15.39 2.09
N VAL A 350 25.79 15.28 1.94
CA VAL A 350 26.45 15.05 0.65
C VAL A 350 25.99 13.70 0.08
N VAL A 351 26.10 12.62 0.85
CA VAL A 351 25.68 11.28 0.44
C VAL A 351 24.21 11.24 0.04
N ASN A 352 23.31 11.76 0.90
CA ASN A 352 21.88 11.77 0.59
C ASN A 352 21.53 12.69 -0.60
N SER A 353 22.31 13.72 -0.88
CA SER A 353 22.14 14.56 -2.07
C SER A 353 22.52 13.79 -3.34
N ILE A 354 23.59 13.01 -3.31
CA ILE A 354 24.03 12.16 -4.43
C ILE A 354 22.99 11.06 -4.69
N ILE A 355 22.52 10.37 -3.63
CA ILE A 355 21.45 9.36 -3.73
C ILE A 355 20.19 9.96 -4.38
N TYR A 356 19.78 11.16 -3.93
CA TYR A 356 18.62 11.82 -4.52
C TYR A 356 18.85 12.21 -5.99
N PHE A 357 20.04 12.73 -6.31
CA PHE A 357 20.41 13.09 -7.68
C PHE A 357 20.34 11.88 -8.64
N ALA A 358 20.81 10.71 -8.18
CA ALA A 358 20.73 9.46 -8.94
C ALA A 358 19.30 8.87 -8.98
N SER A 359 18.43 9.24 -8.05
CA SER A 359 17.09 8.65 -7.90
C SER A 359 16.16 8.93 -9.08
N LYS A 360 15.06 8.17 -9.16
CA LYS A 360 13.98 8.28 -10.16
C LYS A 360 13.43 9.71 -10.28
N ASN A 361 13.42 10.49 -9.20
CA ASN A 361 12.90 11.84 -9.17
C ASN A 361 13.83 12.89 -9.78
N CYS A 362 15.06 12.50 -10.16
CA CYS A 362 16.06 13.40 -10.72
C CYS A 362 16.64 12.83 -12.02
N LEU A 363 17.75 12.10 -11.99
CA LEU A 363 18.38 11.56 -13.19
C LEU A 363 17.96 10.13 -13.56
N ASN A 364 17.25 9.43 -12.68
CA ASN A 364 16.80 8.05 -12.86
C ASN A 364 17.95 7.12 -13.29
N ILE A 365 19.06 7.17 -12.58
CA ILE A 365 20.22 6.32 -12.84
C ILE A 365 19.96 4.97 -12.16
N ASP A 366 19.80 3.91 -12.96
CA ASP A 366 19.75 2.53 -12.49
C ASP A 366 21.18 1.99 -12.36
N GLY A 367 21.48 1.42 -11.16
CA GLY A 367 22.78 0.82 -10.87
C GLY A 367 22.65 -0.51 -10.19
#